data_f48ceb9375ad64f15dcb2b0303a1b6a9
#
_entry.id   f48ceb9375ad64f15dcb2b0303a1b6a9
#
_cell.length_a   1.000
_cell.length_b   1.000
_cell.length_c   1.000
_cell.angle_alpha   90.00
_cell.angle_beta   90.00
_cell.angle_gamma   90.00
#
_symmetry.space_group_name_H-M   'P 1'
#
loop_
_entity.id
_entity.type
_entity.pdbx_description
1 polymer ?
#
loop_
_entity_poly.entity_id
_entity_poly.type
_entity_poly.pdbx_seq_one_letter_code
_entity_poly.pdbx_strand_id
1 'polypeptide(L)'
;MPELPEVETIKNTVAQTLLHARINNVTVRQRKFRQAVPEDFEQRVSGATVITLRRIAKYMLVDLDNGQTIIWHFGMSGKIKIESSLPENLDKHDHIIFETSNGVIIYNDVRRFGLVTVCESDKLKENPLLTELGLDPWEKELTPEYLQNKLKKKKCAVKISLLDQSIICGIGNIYASEILYKARILPDRESDKVSLEECALIIKYTREILEKAIAAGGSTIHDYKRPDGDIGYFQNQHCVYNKTGERCPDCICQKMPTDGIRKITQGGRSTFYCAVLQK
;
A
#
# COMPACT_ATOMS: atom_id res chain seq x y z
N MET A 1 -7.60 2.74 -0.74
CA MET A 1 -6.50 2.18 -1.56
C MET A 1 -5.56 1.47 -0.62
N PRO A 2 -5.28 0.20 -0.82
CA PRO A 2 -4.26 -0.49 -0.04
C PRO A 2 -2.90 0.25 -0.14
N GLU A 3 -2.33 0.58 1.01
CA GLU A 3 -0.98 1.11 1.16
C GLU A 3 -0.04 -0.04 1.54
N LEU A 4 1.21 0.22 1.86
CA LEU A 4 2.19 -0.83 2.16
C LEU A 4 1.71 -1.87 3.19
N PRO A 5 1.16 -1.50 4.37
CA PRO A 5 0.72 -2.48 5.35
C PRO A 5 -0.42 -3.38 4.86
N GLU A 6 -1.37 -2.82 4.12
CA GLU A 6 -2.48 -3.59 3.56
C GLU A 6 -1.99 -4.57 2.51
N VAL A 7 -1.05 -4.16 1.64
CA VAL A 7 -0.46 -5.06 0.63
C VAL A 7 0.35 -6.18 1.29
N GLU A 8 1.12 -5.87 2.34
CA GLU A 8 1.86 -6.87 3.12
C GLU A 8 0.90 -7.89 3.77
N THR A 9 -0.19 -7.41 4.35
CA THR A 9 -1.24 -8.28 4.93
C THR A 9 -1.91 -9.14 3.88
N ILE A 10 -2.30 -8.57 2.73
CA ILE A 10 -2.87 -9.34 1.62
C ILE A 10 -1.90 -10.43 1.18
N LYS A 11 -0.62 -10.07 0.96
CA LYS A 11 0.42 -11.02 0.56
C LYS A 11 0.54 -12.18 1.55
N ASN A 12 0.57 -11.89 2.84
CA ASN A 12 0.71 -12.91 3.88
C ASN A 12 -0.50 -13.86 3.92
N THR A 13 -1.71 -13.32 3.74
CA THR A 13 -2.95 -14.14 3.71
C THR A 13 -3.00 -14.98 2.43
N VAL A 14 -2.70 -14.39 1.29
CA VAL A 14 -2.71 -15.09 0.00
C VAL A 14 -1.62 -16.17 -0.07
N ALA A 15 -0.47 -15.94 0.59
CA ALA A 15 0.62 -16.91 0.64
C ALA A 15 0.19 -18.25 1.27
N GLN A 16 -0.78 -18.27 2.18
CA GLN A 16 -1.29 -19.51 2.78
C GLN A 16 -1.92 -20.44 1.73
N THR A 17 -2.46 -19.90 0.66
CA THR A 17 -3.04 -20.68 -0.43
C THR A 17 -2.11 -20.81 -1.63
N LEU A 18 -1.37 -19.74 -1.98
CA LEU A 18 -0.59 -19.73 -3.21
C LEU A 18 0.82 -20.31 -3.07
N LEU A 19 1.46 -20.20 -1.90
CA LEU A 19 2.85 -20.66 -1.77
C LEU A 19 2.94 -22.16 -2.05
N HIS A 20 3.82 -22.52 -2.97
CA HIS A 20 4.01 -23.89 -3.49
C HIS A 20 2.79 -24.51 -4.21
N ALA A 21 1.73 -23.73 -4.43
CA ALA A 21 0.61 -24.19 -5.23
C ALA A 21 0.93 -24.15 -6.72
N ARG A 22 0.47 -25.16 -7.44
CA ARG A 22 0.45 -25.13 -8.92
C ARG A 22 -0.76 -24.33 -9.38
N ILE A 23 -0.57 -23.41 -10.29
CA ILE A 23 -1.64 -22.67 -10.96
C ILE A 23 -2.14 -23.56 -12.09
N ASN A 24 -3.27 -24.24 -11.88
CA ASN A 24 -3.83 -25.18 -12.86
C ASN A 24 -4.41 -24.44 -14.06
N ASN A 25 -5.11 -23.34 -13.80
CA ASN A 25 -5.75 -22.52 -14.83
C ASN A 25 -5.84 -21.05 -14.39
N VAL A 26 -5.84 -20.14 -15.38
CA VAL A 26 -6.14 -18.72 -15.15
C VAL A 26 -7.20 -18.29 -16.14
N THR A 27 -8.24 -17.63 -15.64
CA THR A 27 -9.31 -17.04 -16.45
C THR A 27 -9.31 -15.53 -16.30
N VAL A 28 -9.05 -14.79 -17.37
CA VAL A 28 -9.14 -13.31 -17.41
C VAL A 28 -10.47 -12.92 -18.04
N ARG A 29 -11.48 -12.60 -17.22
CA ARG A 29 -12.81 -12.17 -17.66
C ARG A 29 -12.83 -10.70 -18.11
N GLN A 30 -11.88 -9.89 -17.63
CA GLN A 30 -11.74 -8.48 -17.99
C GLN A 30 -10.27 -8.11 -18.05
N ARG A 31 -9.81 -7.65 -19.24
CA ARG A 31 -8.42 -7.22 -19.44
C ARG A 31 -8.20 -5.72 -19.23
N LYS A 32 -9.26 -4.93 -19.33
CA LYS A 32 -9.14 -3.46 -19.30
C LYS A 32 -9.10 -2.94 -17.86
N PHE A 33 -7.89 -2.75 -17.36
CA PHE A 33 -7.57 -2.09 -16.08
C PHE A 33 -6.81 -0.78 -16.32
N ARG A 34 -6.15 -0.23 -15.28
CA ARG A 34 -5.24 0.92 -15.42
C ARG A 34 -4.18 0.68 -16.50
N GLN A 35 -3.65 -0.52 -16.55
CA GLN A 35 -2.87 -1.08 -17.65
C GLN A 35 -3.56 -2.39 -18.05
N ALA A 36 -3.68 -2.63 -19.33
CA ALA A 36 -4.32 -3.85 -19.79
C ALA A 36 -3.54 -5.09 -19.35
N VAL A 37 -4.24 -6.14 -18.95
CA VAL A 37 -3.64 -7.46 -18.73
C VAL A 37 -3.10 -7.98 -20.05
N PRO A 38 -1.85 -8.44 -20.13
CA PRO A 38 -1.26 -8.95 -21.38
C PRO A 38 -2.10 -10.07 -22.01
N GLU A 39 -2.16 -10.11 -23.33
CA GLU A 39 -2.96 -11.12 -24.04
C GLU A 39 -2.42 -12.55 -23.83
N ASP A 40 -1.12 -12.68 -23.58
CA ASP A 40 -0.42 -13.94 -23.30
C ASP A 40 -0.35 -14.30 -21.80
N PHE A 41 -1.06 -13.53 -20.94
CA PHE A 41 -0.98 -13.67 -19.48
C PHE A 41 -1.31 -15.09 -19.01
N GLU A 42 -2.44 -15.64 -19.46
CA GLU A 42 -2.88 -16.98 -19.08
C GLU A 42 -1.87 -18.05 -19.52
N GLN A 43 -1.35 -17.93 -20.74
CA GLN A 43 -0.36 -18.86 -21.28
C GLN A 43 0.95 -18.85 -20.46
N ARG A 44 1.39 -17.66 -20.01
CA ARG A 44 2.63 -17.50 -19.23
C ARG A 44 2.51 -17.96 -17.79
N VAL A 45 1.31 -18.00 -17.25
CA VAL A 45 1.06 -18.22 -15.83
C VAL A 45 0.49 -19.61 -15.54
N SER A 46 -0.40 -20.14 -16.41
CA SER A 46 -1.00 -21.45 -16.21
C SER A 46 0.03 -22.58 -16.30
N GLY A 47 -0.11 -23.54 -15.43
CA GLY A 47 0.77 -24.71 -15.32
C GLY A 47 2.00 -24.49 -14.43
N ALA A 48 2.33 -23.24 -14.09
CA ALA A 48 3.47 -22.90 -13.24
C ALA A 48 3.17 -23.10 -11.75
N THR A 49 4.23 -23.31 -10.96
CA THR A 49 4.17 -23.43 -9.51
C THR A 49 4.67 -22.13 -8.86
N VAL A 50 3.98 -21.66 -7.84
CA VAL A 50 4.38 -20.45 -7.09
C VAL A 50 5.57 -20.80 -6.18
N ILE A 51 6.71 -20.13 -6.39
CA ILE A 51 7.92 -20.30 -5.58
C ILE A 51 7.89 -19.42 -4.35
N THR A 52 7.56 -18.13 -4.51
CA THR A 52 7.53 -17.17 -3.39
C THR A 52 6.60 -15.99 -3.68
N LEU A 53 6.17 -15.34 -2.61
CA LEU A 53 5.46 -14.08 -2.68
C LEU A 53 6.30 -12.99 -1.99
N ARG A 54 6.48 -11.87 -2.66
CA ARG A 54 7.22 -10.70 -2.17
C ARG A 54 6.38 -9.45 -2.24
N ARG A 55 6.75 -8.43 -1.51
CA ARG A 55 6.20 -7.08 -1.65
C ARG A 55 7.31 -6.10 -2.03
N ILE A 56 7.04 -5.23 -2.98
CA ILE A 56 7.84 -4.03 -3.26
C ILE A 56 6.88 -2.85 -3.23
N ALA A 57 7.09 -1.88 -2.34
CA ALA A 57 6.18 -0.73 -2.17
C ALA A 57 4.71 -1.18 -1.94
N LYS A 58 3.82 -0.88 -2.89
CA LYS A 58 2.40 -1.26 -2.90
C LYS A 58 2.09 -2.35 -3.94
N TYR A 59 3.13 -3.04 -4.42
CA TYR A 59 3.01 -4.16 -5.34
C TYR A 59 3.20 -5.48 -4.59
N MET A 60 2.34 -6.45 -4.85
CA MET A 60 2.56 -7.85 -4.53
C MET A 60 3.18 -8.52 -5.75
N LEU A 61 4.23 -9.27 -5.54
CA LEU A 61 4.95 -10.03 -6.55
C LEU A 61 4.77 -11.52 -6.27
N VAL A 62 4.44 -12.30 -7.28
CA VAL A 62 4.32 -13.76 -7.20
C VAL A 62 5.32 -14.36 -8.18
N ASP A 63 6.40 -14.94 -7.66
CA ASP A 63 7.44 -15.56 -8.48
C ASP A 63 7.07 -17.01 -8.79
N LEU A 64 7.23 -17.40 -10.04
CA LEU A 64 6.85 -18.70 -10.59
C LEU A 64 8.10 -19.52 -10.97
N ASP A 65 7.98 -20.85 -10.94
CA ASP A 65 9.04 -21.81 -11.27
C ASP A 65 9.48 -21.80 -12.74
N ASN A 66 8.68 -21.21 -13.61
CA ASN A 66 8.97 -21.06 -15.02
C ASN A 66 9.71 -19.75 -15.38
N GLY A 67 10.28 -19.05 -14.38
CA GLY A 67 11.03 -17.81 -14.58
C GLY A 67 10.15 -16.59 -14.85
N GLN A 68 8.86 -16.65 -14.56
CA GLN A 68 7.95 -15.51 -14.64
C GLN A 68 7.65 -14.93 -13.24
N THR A 69 7.37 -13.62 -13.18
CA THR A 69 6.86 -12.95 -11.99
C THR A 69 5.59 -12.20 -12.31
N ILE A 70 4.51 -12.51 -11.59
CA ILE A 70 3.27 -11.73 -11.64
C ILE A 70 3.46 -10.48 -10.77
N ILE A 71 3.16 -9.31 -11.32
CA ILE A 71 3.16 -8.03 -10.62
C ILE A 71 1.72 -7.60 -10.41
N TRP A 72 1.34 -7.35 -9.16
CA TRP A 72 -0.03 -7.06 -8.76
C TRP A 72 -0.12 -5.76 -7.95
N HIS A 73 -0.91 -4.81 -8.41
CA HIS A 73 -1.23 -3.58 -7.70
C HIS A 73 -2.75 -3.44 -7.52
N PHE A 74 -3.20 -3.26 -6.29
CA PHE A 74 -4.63 -3.32 -5.98
C PHE A 74 -5.42 -2.06 -6.34
N GLY A 75 -4.74 -0.98 -6.73
CA GLY A 75 -5.41 0.29 -7.03
C GLY A 75 -6.18 0.82 -5.83
N MET A 76 -7.43 1.23 -6.04
CA MET A 76 -8.26 1.81 -4.96
C MET A 76 -9.30 0.84 -4.40
N SER A 77 -9.80 -0.08 -5.20
CA SER A 77 -10.90 -0.99 -4.86
C SER A 77 -10.57 -2.46 -5.11
N GLY A 78 -9.36 -2.74 -5.57
CA GLY A 78 -8.92 -4.11 -5.79
C GLY A 78 -8.82 -4.89 -4.49
N LYS A 79 -9.36 -6.09 -4.50
CA LYS A 79 -9.34 -7.05 -3.38
C LYS A 79 -9.21 -8.47 -3.90
N ILE A 80 -8.73 -9.35 -3.06
CA ILE A 80 -8.65 -10.78 -3.33
C ILE A 80 -9.69 -11.49 -2.48
N LYS A 81 -10.36 -12.46 -3.08
CA LYS A 81 -11.17 -13.47 -2.41
C LYS A 81 -10.44 -14.80 -2.52
N ILE A 82 -10.51 -15.59 -1.46
CA ILE A 82 -9.93 -16.94 -1.41
C ILE A 82 -11.09 -17.91 -1.20
N GLU A 83 -11.21 -18.88 -2.10
CA GLU A 83 -12.27 -19.89 -2.09
C GLU A 83 -11.64 -21.30 -2.15
N SER A 84 -12.28 -22.27 -1.57
CA SER A 84 -11.85 -23.67 -1.62
C SER A 84 -12.03 -24.29 -3.01
N SER A 85 -13.03 -23.83 -3.75
CA SER A 85 -13.36 -24.28 -5.10
C SER A 85 -13.95 -23.10 -5.92
N LEU A 86 -13.98 -23.26 -7.24
CA LEU A 86 -14.56 -22.23 -8.10
C LEU A 86 -16.06 -22.06 -7.78
N PRO A 87 -16.51 -20.84 -7.38
CA PRO A 87 -17.90 -20.58 -7.11
C PRO A 87 -18.79 -20.79 -8.35
N GLU A 88 -19.98 -21.34 -8.18
CA GLU A 88 -20.97 -21.46 -9.26
C GLU A 88 -21.34 -20.10 -9.87
N ASN A 89 -21.41 -19.06 -9.02
CA ASN A 89 -21.76 -17.72 -9.43
C ASN A 89 -20.62 -16.74 -9.07
N LEU A 90 -20.03 -16.14 -10.07
CA LEU A 90 -19.02 -15.10 -9.95
C LEU A 90 -19.67 -13.72 -9.95
N ASP A 91 -19.15 -12.82 -9.11
CA ASP A 91 -19.57 -11.42 -9.12
C ASP A 91 -19.22 -10.74 -10.45
N LYS A 92 -19.98 -9.70 -10.78
CA LYS A 92 -19.72 -8.83 -11.95
C LYS A 92 -18.29 -8.30 -12.00
N HIS A 93 -17.69 -8.07 -10.85
CA HIS A 93 -16.36 -7.45 -10.71
C HIS A 93 -15.25 -8.45 -10.37
N ASP A 94 -15.54 -9.75 -10.40
CA ASP A 94 -14.54 -10.81 -10.35
C ASP A 94 -13.89 -10.93 -11.72
N HIS A 95 -12.71 -10.37 -11.86
CA HIS A 95 -12.11 -10.12 -13.18
C HIS A 95 -11.03 -11.10 -13.57
N ILE A 96 -10.26 -11.62 -12.61
CA ILE A 96 -9.21 -12.62 -12.86
C ILE A 96 -9.35 -13.72 -11.82
N ILE A 97 -9.40 -14.96 -12.28
CA ILE A 97 -9.54 -16.15 -11.46
C ILE A 97 -8.31 -17.04 -11.65
N PHE A 98 -7.68 -17.43 -10.56
CA PHE A 98 -6.59 -18.40 -10.53
C PHE A 98 -7.09 -19.66 -9.85
N GLU A 99 -7.23 -20.73 -10.60
CA GLU A 99 -7.53 -22.06 -10.07
C GLU A 99 -6.20 -22.75 -9.75
N THR A 100 -5.99 -23.09 -8.50
CA THR A 100 -4.72 -23.66 -8.03
C THR A 100 -4.93 -25.03 -7.39
N SER A 101 -3.84 -25.74 -7.13
CA SER A 101 -3.88 -27.02 -6.40
C SER A 101 -4.42 -26.89 -4.97
N ASN A 102 -4.43 -25.69 -4.38
CA ASN A 102 -4.76 -25.45 -2.98
C ASN A 102 -6.04 -24.61 -2.78
N GLY A 103 -6.73 -24.26 -3.86
CA GLY A 103 -7.93 -23.41 -3.83
C GLY A 103 -7.97 -22.43 -4.99
N VAL A 104 -8.90 -21.50 -4.90
CA VAL A 104 -9.16 -20.50 -5.95
C VAL A 104 -8.90 -19.09 -5.43
N ILE A 105 -8.13 -18.31 -6.18
CA ILE A 105 -7.87 -16.89 -5.91
C ILE A 105 -8.64 -16.08 -6.93
N ILE A 106 -9.47 -15.16 -6.46
CA ILE A 106 -10.29 -14.31 -7.32
C ILE A 106 -9.92 -12.85 -7.09
N TYR A 107 -9.52 -12.17 -8.15
CA TYR A 107 -9.29 -10.73 -8.13
C TYR A 107 -10.55 -9.97 -8.50
N ASN A 108 -11.06 -9.22 -7.53
CA ASN A 108 -12.22 -8.35 -7.67
C ASN A 108 -11.80 -6.88 -7.62
N ASP A 109 -12.21 -6.06 -8.61
CA ASP A 109 -11.92 -4.63 -8.62
C ASP A 109 -13.05 -3.82 -9.29
N VAL A 110 -13.92 -3.24 -8.49
CA VAL A 110 -15.08 -2.47 -8.95
C VAL A 110 -14.68 -1.31 -9.86
N ARG A 111 -13.59 -0.60 -9.53
CA ARG A 111 -13.14 0.60 -10.26
C ARG A 111 -12.13 0.30 -11.36
N ARG A 112 -11.54 -0.87 -11.38
CA ARG A 112 -10.49 -1.30 -12.31
C ARG A 112 -9.28 -0.36 -12.36
N PHE A 113 -8.92 0.20 -11.20
CA PHE A 113 -7.72 1.03 -11.01
C PHE A 113 -6.51 0.22 -10.57
N GLY A 114 -6.71 -1.07 -10.38
CA GLY A 114 -5.63 -2.01 -10.15
C GLY A 114 -4.83 -2.31 -11.42
N LEU A 115 -3.86 -3.17 -11.25
CA LEU A 115 -2.99 -3.64 -12.32
C LEU A 115 -2.58 -5.08 -12.00
N VAL A 116 -2.65 -5.94 -13.00
CA VAL A 116 -2.08 -7.29 -12.96
C VAL A 116 -1.33 -7.49 -14.26
N THR A 117 -0.04 -7.80 -14.16
CA THR A 117 0.80 -8.06 -15.32
C THR A 117 1.82 -9.15 -14.99
N VAL A 118 2.57 -9.59 -15.98
CA VAL A 118 3.61 -10.61 -15.85
C VAL A 118 4.85 -10.18 -16.60
N CYS A 119 6.02 -10.46 -16.05
CA CYS A 119 7.30 -10.24 -16.71
C CYS A 119 8.27 -11.39 -16.41
N GLU A 120 9.35 -11.48 -17.16
CA GLU A 120 10.48 -12.36 -16.86
C GLU A 120 11.12 -11.92 -15.53
N SER A 121 11.39 -12.87 -14.64
CA SER A 121 11.88 -12.58 -13.29
C SER A 121 13.26 -11.93 -13.28
N ASP A 122 14.13 -12.25 -14.23
CA ASP A 122 15.44 -11.65 -14.41
C ASP A 122 15.37 -10.19 -14.87
N LYS A 123 14.30 -9.80 -15.59
CA LYS A 123 14.03 -8.41 -16.04
C LYS A 123 13.22 -7.59 -15.04
N LEU A 124 12.90 -8.14 -13.88
CA LEU A 124 12.05 -7.46 -12.89
C LEU A 124 12.62 -6.11 -12.44
N LYS A 125 13.94 -6.03 -12.29
CA LYS A 125 14.62 -4.79 -11.89
C LYS A 125 14.55 -3.68 -12.94
N GLU A 126 14.33 -4.03 -14.19
CA GLU A 126 14.21 -3.11 -15.33
C GLU A 126 12.74 -2.73 -15.61
N ASN A 127 11.80 -3.34 -14.86
CA ASN A 127 10.38 -3.11 -15.09
C ASN A 127 9.99 -1.67 -14.74
N PRO A 128 9.37 -0.91 -15.68
CA PRO A 128 9.03 0.51 -15.48
C PRO A 128 8.13 0.78 -14.26
N LEU A 129 7.39 -0.20 -13.78
CA LEU A 129 6.56 -0.09 -12.58
C LEU A 129 7.39 -0.01 -11.29
N LEU A 130 8.64 -0.47 -11.33
CA LEU A 130 9.49 -0.64 -10.14
C LEU A 130 10.76 0.23 -10.17
N THR A 131 11.27 0.57 -11.36
CA THR A 131 12.56 1.28 -11.53
C THR A 131 12.59 2.67 -10.92
N GLU A 132 11.45 3.36 -10.86
CA GLU A 132 11.35 4.71 -10.31
C GLU A 132 10.97 4.74 -8.84
N LEU A 133 10.83 3.60 -8.19
CA LEU A 133 10.52 3.54 -6.78
C LEU A 133 11.73 4.00 -5.95
N GLY A 134 11.44 4.81 -4.92
CA GLY A 134 12.41 5.15 -3.89
C GLY A 134 12.65 4.00 -2.93
N LEU A 135 13.36 4.29 -1.85
CA LEU A 135 13.75 3.30 -0.87
C LEU A 135 12.54 2.74 -0.09
N ASP A 136 12.58 1.44 0.17
CA ASP A 136 11.65 0.81 1.11
C ASP A 136 11.94 1.32 2.54
N PRO A 137 10.92 1.47 3.41
CA PRO A 137 11.08 1.97 4.78
C PRO A 137 12.13 1.26 5.62
N TRP A 138 12.44 0.01 5.32
CA TRP A 138 13.42 -0.79 6.08
C TRP A 138 14.79 -0.91 5.43
N GLU A 139 15.00 -0.32 4.25
CA GLU A 139 16.32 -0.27 3.64
C GLU A 139 17.29 0.56 4.48
N LYS A 140 18.55 0.12 4.56
CA LYS A 140 19.59 0.76 5.37
C LYS A 140 19.99 2.12 4.80
N GLU A 141 19.86 2.27 3.51
CA GLU A 141 20.13 3.48 2.73
C GLU A 141 19.13 4.61 3.02
N LEU A 142 17.96 4.29 3.63
CA LEU A 142 17.01 5.29 4.09
C LEU A 142 17.52 5.96 5.36
N THR A 143 18.41 6.93 5.17
CA THR A 143 19.01 7.75 6.22
C THR A 143 18.38 9.15 6.26
N PRO A 144 18.54 9.90 7.37
CA PRO A 144 18.07 11.29 7.45
C PRO A 144 18.65 12.17 6.34
N GLU A 145 19.93 11.98 5.99
CA GLU A 145 20.62 12.70 4.92
C GLU A 145 20.04 12.40 3.55
N TYR A 146 19.73 11.12 3.26
CA TYR A 146 19.05 10.74 2.04
C TYR A 146 17.70 11.47 1.93
N LEU A 147 16.87 11.38 2.96
CA LEU A 147 15.56 12.00 2.96
C LEU A 147 15.66 13.52 2.80
N GLN A 148 16.52 14.18 3.57
CA GLN A 148 16.73 15.62 3.48
C GLN A 148 17.20 16.04 2.08
N ASN A 149 18.13 15.30 1.45
CA ASN A 149 18.59 15.59 0.10
C ASN A 149 17.49 15.47 -0.95
N LYS A 150 16.54 14.54 -0.78
CA LYS A 150 15.35 14.44 -1.64
C LYS A 150 14.37 15.60 -1.40
N LEU A 151 14.13 15.97 -0.14
CA LEU A 151 13.20 17.03 0.24
C LEU A 151 13.70 18.42 -0.14
N LYS A 152 14.99 18.71 -0.01
CA LYS A 152 15.61 19.99 -0.41
C LYS A 152 15.35 20.40 -1.86
N LYS A 153 15.06 19.43 -2.73
CA LYS A 153 14.78 19.65 -4.15
C LYS A 153 13.30 19.99 -4.42
N LYS A 154 12.44 20.01 -3.38
CA LYS A 154 10.99 20.14 -3.53
C LYS A 154 10.46 21.35 -2.75
N LYS A 155 9.70 22.21 -3.44
CA LYS A 155 9.01 23.38 -2.84
C LYS A 155 7.59 23.05 -2.36
N CYS A 156 7.06 21.89 -2.71
CA CYS A 156 5.72 21.50 -2.27
C CYS A 156 5.68 21.15 -0.78
N ALA A 157 4.48 21.05 -0.25
CA ALA A 157 4.23 20.61 1.12
C ALA A 157 4.88 19.24 1.43
N VAL A 158 5.46 19.08 2.61
CA VAL A 158 6.17 17.85 3.01
C VAL A 158 5.30 16.61 2.90
N LYS A 159 4.00 16.72 3.20
CA LYS A 159 3.09 15.59 2.99
C LYS A 159 3.03 15.13 1.54
N ILE A 160 3.02 16.07 0.59
CA ILE A 160 3.00 15.75 -0.84
C ILE A 160 4.28 15.02 -1.23
N SER A 161 5.43 15.44 -0.68
CA SER A 161 6.70 14.74 -0.90
C SER A 161 6.71 13.33 -0.30
N LEU A 162 6.09 13.11 0.86
CA LEU A 162 5.96 11.76 1.44
C LEU A 162 5.02 10.83 0.65
N LEU A 163 4.12 11.39 -0.16
CA LEU A 163 3.27 10.61 -1.07
C LEU A 163 3.98 10.22 -2.37
N ASP A 164 5.11 10.85 -2.67
CA ASP A 164 5.94 10.56 -3.85
C ASP A 164 6.69 9.25 -3.65
N GLN A 165 6.26 8.24 -4.40
CA GLN A 165 6.82 6.89 -4.30
C GLN A 165 8.29 6.81 -4.73
N SER A 166 8.86 7.84 -5.34
CA SER A 166 10.28 7.93 -5.71
C SER A 166 11.19 8.40 -4.56
N ILE A 167 10.62 8.74 -3.40
CA ILE A 167 11.37 9.15 -2.19
C ILE A 167 11.38 8.01 -1.18
N ILE A 168 10.23 7.72 -0.57
CA ILE A 168 10.00 6.55 0.29
C ILE A 168 8.82 5.81 -0.30
N CYS A 169 9.03 4.60 -0.76
CA CYS A 169 7.98 3.85 -1.40
C CYS A 169 7.02 3.22 -0.37
N GLY A 170 5.77 3.01 -0.74
CA GLY A 170 4.79 2.33 0.09
C GLY A 170 3.92 3.24 0.97
N ILE A 171 4.36 4.45 1.31
CA ILE A 171 3.59 5.41 2.09
C ILE A 171 2.44 5.97 1.23
N GLY A 172 1.24 6.05 1.81
CA GLY A 172 0.10 6.69 1.18
C GLY A 172 -0.56 7.71 2.11
N ASN A 173 -1.82 8.05 1.82
CA ASN A 173 -2.48 9.19 2.46
C ASN A 173 -2.76 9.01 3.94
N ILE A 174 -3.03 7.77 4.36
CA ILE A 174 -3.29 7.42 5.76
C ILE A 174 -1.99 7.62 6.53
N TYR A 175 -0.97 6.86 6.14
CA TYR A 175 0.28 6.78 6.89
C TYR A 175 1.07 8.09 6.83
N ALA A 176 1.06 8.85 5.72
CA ALA A 176 1.68 10.17 5.68
C ALA A 176 1.10 11.14 6.71
N SER A 177 -0.22 11.12 6.96
CA SER A 177 -0.84 11.95 7.99
C SER A 177 -0.43 11.53 9.40
N GLU A 178 -0.43 10.23 9.68
CA GLU A 178 -0.06 9.65 10.99
C GLU A 178 1.43 9.85 11.30
N ILE A 179 2.31 9.68 10.30
CA ILE A 179 3.76 9.89 10.42
C ILE A 179 4.06 11.34 10.78
N LEU A 180 3.50 12.29 10.02
CA LEU A 180 3.73 13.71 10.27
C LEU A 180 3.14 14.15 11.61
N TYR A 181 2.01 13.59 12.04
CA TYR A 181 1.47 13.84 13.38
C TYR A 181 2.45 13.38 14.46
N LYS A 182 2.97 12.16 14.39
CA LYS A 182 3.93 11.65 15.37
C LYS A 182 5.28 12.40 15.32
N ALA A 183 5.72 12.80 14.15
CA ALA A 183 6.92 13.63 13.96
C ALA A 183 6.70 15.10 14.39
N ARG A 184 5.47 15.53 14.70
CA ARG A 184 5.09 16.90 15.08
C ARG A 184 5.33 17.94 13.99
N ILE A 185 5.28 17.56 12.74
CA ILE A 185 5.52 18.41 11.56
C ILE A 185 4.19 18.75 10.90
N LEU A 186 3.94 20.05 10.63
CA LEU A 186 2.76 20.47 9.88
C LEU A 186 2.79 19.90 8.46
N PRO A 187 1.67 19.35 7.96
CA PRO A 187 1.64 18.68 6.66
C PRO A 187 1.77 19.62 5.47
N ASP A 188 1.52 20.92 5.64
CA ASP A 188 1.64 21.97 4.63
C ASP A 188 2.98 22.70 4.64
N ARG A 189 3.85 22.40 5.59
CA ARG A 189 5.21 22.94 5.65
C ARG A 189 5.98 22.62 4.37
N GLU A 190 6.76 23.58 3.86
CA GLU A 190 7.61 23.38 2.69
C GLU A 190 8.64 22.26 2.92
N SER A 191 8.77 21.36 1.97
CA SER A 191 9.65 20.19 2.08
C SER A 191 11.10 20.56 2.30
N ASP A 192 11.59 21.62 1.64
CA ASP A 192 12.98 22.09 1.75
C ASP A 192 13.31 22.76 3.11
N LYS A 193 12.32 23.00 3.93
CA LYS A 193 12.47 23.54 5.30
C LYS A 193 12.51 22.46 6.40
N VAL A 194 12.37 21.18 6.03
CA VAL A 194 12.46 20.08 6.98
C VAL A 194 13.91 19.86 7.37
N SER A 195 14.20 19.91 8.68
CA SER A 195 15.56 19.74 9.20
C SER A 195 16.04 18.29 9.15
N LEU A 196 17.31 18.06 9.41
CA LEU A 196 17.90 16.72 9.44
C LEU A 196 17.31 15.90 10.60
N GLU A 197 17.13 16.53 11.75
CA GLU A 197 16.54 15.92 12.94
C GLU A 197 15.08 15.53 12.67
N GLU A 198 14.33 16.36 11.98
CA GLU A 198 12.96 16.08 11.59
C GLU A 198 12.89 14.95 10.55
N CYS A 199 13.85 14.86 9.63
CA CYS A 199 13.98 13.71 8.73
C CYS A 199 14.21 12.41 9.50
N ALA A 200 15.04 12.43 10.55
CA ALA A 200 15.23 11.28 11.43
C ALA A 200 13.93 10.86 12.14
N LEU A 201 13.14 11.83 12.62
CA LEU A 201 11.82 11.56 13.23
C LEU A 201 10.83 10.98 12.21
N ILE A 202 10.79 11.51 10.98
CA ILE A 202 9.93 10.98 9.92
C ILE A 202 10.28 9.51 9.66
N ILE A 203 11.56 9.17 9.49
CA ILE A 203 12.00 7.80 9.23
C ILE A 203 11.66 6.88 10.41
N LYS A 204 11.93 7.32 11.63
CA LYS A 204 11.60 6.58 12.85
C LYS A 204 10.11 6.24 12.90
N TYR A 205 9.26 7.25 12.79
CA TYR A 205 7.82 7.04 12.90
C TYR A 205 7.23 6.34 11.66
N THR A 206 7.86 6.44 10.50
CA THR A 206 7.50 5.62 9.33
C THR A 206 7.62 4.14 9.69
N ARG A 207 8.76 3.70 10.20
CA ARG A 207 8.99 2.30 10.59
C ARG A 207 8.03 1.85 11.69
N GLU A 208 7.95 2.59 12.79
CA GLU A 208 7.09 2.24 13.94
C GLU A 208 5.60 2.13 13.58
N ILE A 209 5.09 3.05 12.77
CA ILE A 209 3.66 3.07 12.41
C ILE A 209 3.36 1.96 11.41
N LEU A 210 4.21 1.75 10.41
CA LEU A 210 4.01 0.70 9.42
C LEU A 210 4.11 -0.70 10.03
N GLU A 211 5.05 -0.93 10.96
CA GLU A 211 5.17 -2.19 11.70
C GLU A 211 3.91 -2.48 12.53
N LYS A 212 3.42 -1.48 13.28
CA LYS A 212 2.17 -1.61 14.04
C LYS A 212 0.97 -1.86 13.13
N ALA A 213 0.93 -1.19 11.98
CA ALA A 213 -0.15 -1.37 11.03
C ALA A 213 -0.15 -2.77 10.40
N ILE A 214 1.02 -3.31 10.05
CA ILE A 214 1.17 -4.68 9.54
C ILE A 214 0.72 -5.67 10.62
N ALA A 215 1.19 -5.52 11.85
CA ALA A 215 0.83 -6.39 12.97
C ALA A 215 -0.69 -6.38 13.27
N ALA A 216 -1.37 -5.23 13.04
CA ALA A 216 -2.80 -5.08 13.20
C ALA A 216 -3.64 -5.51 11.97
N GLY A 217 -2.99 -6.03 10.91
CA GLY A 217 -3.67 -6.45 9.68
C GLY A 217 -4.10 -5.31 8.75
N GLY A 218 -3.45 -4.15 8.87
CA GLY A 218 -3.75 -2.95 8.08
C GLY A 218 -4.95 -2.16 8.58
N SER A 219 -5.30 -1.09 7.86
CA SER A 219 -6.45 -0.22 8.14
C SER A 219 -7.62 -0.58 7.23
N THR A 220 -8.75 -0.98 7.81
CA THR A 220 -10.00 -1.11 7.07
C THR A 220 -10.74 0.23 7.08
N ILE A 221 -10.69 0.93 5.95
CA ILE A 221 -11.43 2.17 5.71
C ILE A 221 -12.21 1.97 4.41
N HIS A 222 -13.52 1.95 4.46
CA HIS A 222 -14.44 1.70 3.34
C HIS A 222 -14.32 0.29 2.74
N ASP A 223 -13.57 0.12 1.64
CA ASP A 223 -13.66 -1.07 0.78
C ASP A 223 -12.61 -2.15 1.07
N TYR A 224 -11.60 -1.87 1.91
CA TYR A 224 -10.57 -2.86 2.20
C TYR A 224 -11.09 -3.91 3.18
N LYS A 225 -11.01 -5.16 2.78
CA LYS A 225 -11.15 -6.35 3.63
C LYS A 225 -9.97 -7.27 3.34
N ARG A 226 -9.56 -8.02 4.33
CA ARG A 226 -8.57 -9.07 4.16
C ARG A 226 -9.12 -10.17 3.26
N PRO A 227 -8.28 -10.94 2.55
CA PRO A 227 -8.75 -12.03 1.70
C PRO A 227 -9.54 -13.13 2.43
N ASP A 228 -9.32 -13.30 3.74
CA ASP A 228 -10.06 -14.21 4.62
C ASP A 228 -11.43 -13.64 5.08
N GLY A 229 -11.80 -12.44 4.61
CA GLY A 229 -13.04 -11.76 4.97
C GLY A 229 -12.96 -10.92 6.24
N ASP A 230 -11.90 -11.05 7.03
CA ASP A 230 -11.68 -10.27 8.23
C ASP A 230 -11.34 -8.81 7.91
N ILE A 231 -11.52 -7.95 8.90
CA ILE A 231 -11.17 -6.53 8.82
C ILE A 231 -9.81 -6.30 9.49
N GLY A 232 -9.02 -5.36 8.95
CA GLY A 232 -7.88 -4.83 9.68
C GLY A 232 -8.37 -3.99 10.87
N TYR A 233 -7.53 -3.83 11.88
CA TYR A 233 -7.89 -3.13 13.12
C TYR A 233 -7.09 -1.85 13.34
N PHE A 234 -6.14 -1.52 12.48
CA PHE A 234 -5.28 -0.36 12.68
C PHE A 234 -6.02 0.98 12.61
N GLN A 235 -7.16 1.07 11.92
CA GLN A 235 -8.01 2.28 11.92
C GLN A 235 -8.42 2.72 13.33
N ASN A 236 -8.50 1.81 14.29
CA ASN A 236 -8.82 2.13 15.69
C ASN A 236 -7.64 2.79 16.42
N GLN A 237 -6.43 2.69 15.85
CA GLN A 237 -5.18 3.25 16.39
C GLN A 237 -4.77 4.57 15.72
N HIS A 238 -5.51 5.03 14.71
CA HIS A 238 -5.22 6.32 14.07
C HIS A 238 -5.28 7.44 15.10
N CYS A 239 -4.31 8.33 15.03
CA CYS A 239 -4.26 9.51 15.89
C CYS A 239 -5.03 10.69 15.30
N VAL A 240 -4.92 10.88 13.98
CA VAL A 240 -5.53 12.04 13.29
C VAL A 240 -6.33 11.65 12.04
N TYR A 241 -5.99 10.57 11.36
CA TYR A 241 -6.63 10.26 10.08
C TYR A 241 -8.12 9.98 10.26
N ASN A 242 -8.94 10.72 9.50
CA ASN A 242 -10.42 10.69 9.52
C ASN A 242 -11.07 11.08 10.85
N LYS A 243 -10.36 11.81 11.73
CA LYS A 243 -10.81 12.24 13.06
C LYS A 243 -11.03 13.74 13.17
N THR A 244 -11.54 14.38 12.11
CA THR A 244 -11.82 15.83 12.09
C THR A 244 -12.73 16.23 13.24
N GLY A 245 -12.34 17.24 14.03
CA GLY A 245 -13.08 17.76 15.17
C GLY A 245 -12.86 16.98 16.48
N GLU A 246 -12.27 15.78 16.43
CA GLU A 246 -11.91 15.04 17.63
C GLU A 246 -10.67 15.66 18.30
N ARG A 247 -10.50 15.37 19.60
CA ARG A 247 -9.28 15.73 20.33
C ARG A 247 -8.14 14.84 19.90
N CYS A 248 -6.95 15.41 19.72
CA CYS A 248 -5.78 14.60 19.47
C CYS A 248 -5.31 13.90 20.76
N PRO A 249 -4.75 12.67 20.69
CA PRO A 249 -4.42 11.90 21.88
C PRO A 249 -3.21 12.44 22.66
N ASP A 250 -2.27 13.14 21.99
CA ASP A 250 -0.94 13.39 22.53
C ASP A 250 -0.66 14.86 22.87
N CYS A 251 -1.65 15.76 22.86
CA CYS A 251 -1.39 17.17 23.09
C CYS A 251 -2.26 17.81 24.18
N ILE A 252 -1.82 19.01 24.61
CA ILE A 252 -2.47 19.81 25.63
C ILE A 252 -3.92 20.20 25.26
N CYS A 253 -4.28 20.14 23.97
CA CYS A 253 -5.65 20.39 23.50
C CYS A 253 -6.71 19.47 24.12
N GLN A 254 -6.32 18.37 24.73
CA GLN A 254 -7.24 17.55 25.54
C GLN A 254 -7.82 18.30 26.75
N LYS A 255 -7.12 19.32 27.23
CA LYS A 255 -7.49 20.11 28.43
C LYS A 255 -8.09 21.47 28.10
N MET A 256 -8.04 21.90 26.86
CA MET A 256 -8.49 23.22 26.42
C MET A 256 -9.56 23.09 25.34
N PRO A 257 -10.54 24.01 25.27
CA PRO A 257 -11.46 24.07 24.14
C PRO A 257 -10.68 24.46 22.88
N THR A 258 -10.37 23.46 22.05
CA THR A 258 -9.67 23.63 20.77
C THR A 258 -10.55 23.10 19.64
N ASP A 259 -10.27 23.54 18.41
CA ASP A 259 -10.93 22.99 17.22
C ASP A 259 -10.61 21.52 16.95
N GLY A 260 -9.80 20.89 17.82
CA GLY A 260 -9.38 19.51 17.66
C GLY A 260 -8.52 19.29 16.41
N ILE A 261 -8.65 18.06 15.84
CA ILE A 261 -7.99 17.68 14.61
C ILE A 261 -8.63 18.40 13.43
N ARG A 262 -7.78 19.06 12.62
CA ARG A 262 -8.19 19.81 11.43
C ARG A 262 -8.06 18.97 10.17
N LYS A 263 -8.82 19.37 9.15
CA LYS A 263 -8.78 18.79 7.81
C LYS A 263 -8.51 19.87 6.79
N ILE A 264 -7.54 19.62 5.91
CA ILE A 264 -7.30 20.43 4.69
C ILE A 264 -7.24 19.54 3.47
N THR A 265 -7.25 20.13 2.28
CA THR A 265 -7.07 19.40 1.03
C THR A 265 -5.69 19.72 0.44
N GLN A 266 -4.89 18.70 0.16
CA GLN A 266 -3.58 18.81 -0.46
C GLN A 266 -3.45 17.80 -1.60
N GLY A 267 -3.08 18.26 -2.80
CA GLY A 267 -2.97 17.40 -3.98
C GLY A 267 -4.25 16.59 -4.27
N GLY A 268 -5.43 17.17 -4.07
CA GLY A 268 -6.74 16.53 -4.26
C GLY A 268 -7.09 15.46 -3.20
N ARG A 269 -6.34 15.40 -2.08
CA ARG A 269 -6.55 14.41 -1.00
C ARG A 269 -6.76 15.07 0.35
N SER A 270 -7.61 14.48 1.18
CA SER A 270 -7.80 14.93 2.56
C SER A 270 -6.54 14.72 3.38
N THR A 271 -6.15 15.72 4.14
CA THR A 271 -5.03 15.71 5.08
C THR A 271 -5.56 16.04 6.48
N PHE A 272 -5.20 15.26 7.45
CA PHE A 272 -5.64 15.41 8.84
C PHE A 272 -4.43 15.71 9.72
N TYR A 273 -4.58 16.66 10.65
CA TYR A 273 -3.47 17.10 11.50
C TYR A 273 -3.97 17.82 12.77
N CYS A 274 -3.12 17.92 13.77
CA CYS A 274 -3.36 18.73 14.97
C CYS A 274 -2.53 20.02 14.91
N ALA A 275 -3.17 21.16 14.69
CA ALA A 275 -2.49 22.45 14.58
C ALA A 275 -1.85 22.94 15.88
N VAL A 276 -2.16 22.34 17.02
CA VAL A 276 -1.56 22.68 18.32
C VAL A 276 -0.24 21.93 18.53
N LEU A 277 -0.19 20.65 18.10
CA LEU A 277 0.97 19.79 18.34
C LEU A 277 2.01 19.88 17.21
N GLN A 278 1.55 19.97 15.95
CA GLN A 278 2.42 20.02 14.77
C GLN A 278 2.83 21.46 14.47
N LYS A 279 4.09 21.66 14.10
CA LYS A 279 4.68 22.98 13.81
C LYS A 279 5.38 22.99 12.47
#